data_8546d20ce5f86155174a8303ac06417e
#
_entry.id   8546d20ce5f86155174a8303ac06417e
#
_cell.length_a   1.000
_cell.length_b   1.000
_cell.length_c   1.000
_cell.angle_alpha   90.00
_cell.angle_beta   90.00
_cell.angle_gamma   90.00
#
_symmetry.space_group_name_H-M   'P 1'
#
loop_
_entity.id
_entity.type
_entity.pdbx_description
1 polymer ?
#
loop_
_entity_poly.entity_id
_entity_poly.type
_entity_poly.pdbx_seq_one_letter_code
_entity_poly.pdbx_strand_id
1 'polypeptide(L)'
;KIIVTAPSNTAVDNIAKGLIEKGVAVLRVGNSSKTDSLVFAHTPEGKLANSREQKEIKQLKIRAEEFRKMGLKYKRSFGREEREQRNLLFKEVKDIRLQIKKLQAYNEEKLFEQANVILGTPIGLYDADLRHLKFNCLVMDEAGQCIEPLAWCVFPLAQKYILAGDHLQLPPTVLSNEAAQLGFNTSILETAAKTMNPIFLLNTQYRMRQPIAGFSSQ
;
A
#
# COMPACT_ATOMS: atom_id res chain seq x y z
N LYS A 1 -2.10 -13.57 -9.17
CA LYS A 1 -1.42 -12.49 -8.42
C LYS A 1 -1.28 -12.87 -6.96
N ILE A 2 -0.26 -12.33 -6.30
CA ILE A 2 0.02 -12.56 -4.89
C ILE A 2 0.01 -11.22 -4.18
N ILE A 3 -0.51 -11.21 -2.96
CA ILE A 3 -0.42 -10.07 -2.06
C ILE A 3 0.52 -10.43 -0.91
N VAL A 4 1.40 -9.52 -0.54
CA VAL A 4 2.35 -9.72 0.56
C VAL A 4 2.19 -8.57 1.55
N THR A 5 2.13 -8.92 2.83
CA THR A 5 1.95 -7.93 3.89
C THR A 5 2.84 -8.24 5.09
N ALA A 6 3.16 -7.20 5.84
CA ALA A 6 3.78 -7.31 7.16
C ALA A 6 3.32 -6.12 8.01
N PRO A 7 3.32 -6.21 9.34
CA PRO A 7 2.86 -5.16 10.23
C PRO A 7 3.64 -3.84 10.12
N SER A 8 4.92 -3.89 9.73
CA SER A 8 5.79 -2.72 9.62
C SER A 8 6.19 -2.40 8.18
N ASN A 9 6.34 -1.10 7.86
CA ASN A 9 6.84 -0.65 6.57
C ASN A 9 8.24 -1.19 6.27
N THR A 10 9.11 -1.27 7.27
CA THR A 10 10.48 -1.79 7.12
C THR A 10 10.47 -3.26 6.70
N ALA A 11 9.63 -4.09 7.28
CA ALA A 11 9.50 -5.50 6.89
C ALA A 11 8.98 -5.62 5.45
N VAL A 12 7.95 -4.85 5.07
CA VAL A 12 7.43 -4.80 3.70
C VAL A 12 8.51 -4.39 2.71
N ASP A 13 9.28 -3.35 3.04
CA ASP A 13 10.33 -2.82 2.14
C ASP A 13 11.50 -3.82 1.99
N ASN A 14 11.87 -4.56 3.04
CA ASN A 14 12.88 -5.63 2.98
C ASN A 14 12.43 -6.78 2.05
N ILE A 15 11.18 -7.20 2.16
CA ILE A 15 10.62 -8.23 1.27
C ILE A 15 10.58 -7.71 -0.18
N ALA A 16 10.11 -6.46 -0.37
CA ALA A 16 10.06 -5.83 -1.68
C ALA A 16 11.45 -5.83 -2.33
N LYS A 17 12.49 -5.41 -1.60
CA LYS A 17 13.88 -5.39 -2.06
C LYS A 17 14.35 -6.77 -2.51
N GLY A 18 14.14 -7.80 -1.70
CA GLY A 18 14.53 -9.18 -2.05
C GLY A 18 13.80 -9.71 -3.30
N LEU A 19 12.54 -9.33 -3.52
CA LEU A 19 11.78 -9.70 -4.72
C LEU A 19 12.25 -8.93 -5.96
N ILE A 20 12.56 -7.64 -5.83
CA ILE A 20 13.11 -6.79 -6.91
C ILE A 20 14.45 -7.35 -7.37
N GLU A 21 15.34 -7.70 -6.46
CA GLU A 21 16.65 -8.29 -6.77
C GLU A 21 16.54 -9.61 -7.53
N LYS A 22 15.43 -10.33 -7.36
CA LYS A 22 15.11 -11.56 -8.11
C LYS A 22 14.35 -11.30 -9.41
N GLY A 23 14.15 -10.06 -9.81
CA GLY A 23 13.47 -9.68 -11.06
C GLY A 23 11.95 -9.86 -11.03
N VAL A 24 11.33 -9.97 -9.85
CA VAL A 24 9.87 -10.08 -9.73
C VAL A 24 9.23 -8.71 -9.98
N ALA A 25 8.15 -8.68 -10.77
CA ALA A 25 7.37 -7.47 -11.01
C ALA A 25 6.54 -7.14 -9.75
N VAL A 26 7.04 -6.23 -8.93
CA VAL A 26 6.39 -5.80 -7.68
C VAL A 26 5.78 -4.42 -7.79
N LEU A 27 4.73 -4.20 -6.98
CA LEU A 27 4.17 -2.88 -6.70
C LEU A 27 4.00 -2.73 -5.19
N ARG A 28 4.71 -1.75 -4.61
CA ARG A 28 4.67 -1.43 -3.19
C ARG A 28 3.68 -0.30 -2.96
N VAL A 29 2.62 -0.53 -2.19
CA VAL A 29 1.56 0.44 -1.89
C VAL A 29 1.57 0.89 -0.43
N GLY A 30 0.96 2.04 -0.15
CA GLY A 30 0.93 2.68 1.17
C GLY A 30 2.03 3.73 1.33
N ASN A 31 2.30 4.15 2.57
CA ASN A 31 3.22 5.26 2.86
C ASN A 31 4.66 4.96 2.40
N SER A 32 5.17 5.77 1.47
CA SER A 32 6.49 5.65 0.85
C SER A 32 7.50 6.69 1.35
N SER A 33 7.16 7.51 2.35
CA SER A 33 7.96 8.68 2.78
C SER A 33 9.36 8.35 3.32
N LYS A 34 9.57 7.12 3.80
CA LYS A 34 10.86 6.63 4.35
C LYS A 34 11.41 5.43 3.58
N THR A 35 10.88 5.17 2.41
CA THR A 35 11.25 4.02 1.59
C THR A 35 12.58 4.26 0.88
N ASP A 36 13.42 3.22 0.82
CA ASP A 36 14.67 3.19 0.04
C ASP A 36 14.41 3.53 -1.44
N SER A 37 15.37 4.17 -2.10
CA SER A 37 15.26 4.61 -3.51
C SER A 37 14.94 3.45 -4.47
N LEU A 38 15.50 2.26 -4.24
CA LEU A 38 15.24 1.06 -5.03
C LEU A 38 13.77 0.66 -4.93
N VAL A 39 13.23 0.58 -3.71
CA VAL A 39 11.83 0.22 -3.47
C VAL A 39 10.90 1.35 -3.89
N PHE A 40 11.29 2.62 -3.70
CA PHE A 40 10.52 3.79 -4.16
C PHE A 40 10.23 3.75 -5.66
N ALA A 41 11.19 3.33 -6.49
CA ALA A 41 10.98 3.17 -7.93
C ALA A 41 9.86 2.16 -8.28
N HIS A 42 9.47 1.31 -7.34
CA HIS A 42 8.40 0.32 -7.46
C HIS A 42 7.11 0.70 -6.71
N THR A 43 7.00 1.95 -6.22
CA THR A 43 5.73 2.51 -5.74
C THR A 43 4.92 3.10 -6.90
N PRO A 44 3.61 3.34 -6.74
CA PRO A 44 2.81 4.06 -7.74
C PRO A 44 3.43 5.43 -8.07
N GLU A 45 3.86 6.19 -7.06
CA GLU A 45 4.50 7.50 -7.24
C GLU A 45 5.80 7.38 -8.02
N GLY A 46 6.67 6.44 -7.65
CA GLY A 46 7.97 6.23 -8.31
C GLY A 46 7.82 5.79 -9.76
N LYS A 47 6.92 4.85 -10.04
CA LYS A 47 6.65 4.37 -11.42
C LYS A 47 6.05 5.46 -12.31
N LEU A 48 5.21 6.32 -11.75
CA LEU A 48 4.60 7.41 -12.49
C LEU A 48 5.49 8.65 -12.61
N ALA A 49 6.46 8.86 -11.71
CA ALA A 49 7.23 10.09 -11.60
C ALA A 49 7.85 10.58 -12.93
N ASN A 50 8.31 9.66 -13.78
CA ASN A 50 8.94 9.95 -15.08
C ASN A 50 8.07 9.50 -16.28
N SER A 51 6.83 9.11 -16.06
CA SER A 51 5.96 8.64 -17.12
C SER A 51 5.50 9.79 -18.03
N ARG A 52 5.15 9.46 -19.27
CA ARG A 52 4.55 10.41 -20.23
C ARG A 52 3.21 10.92 -19.71
N GLU A 53 2.46 10.05 -19.09
CA GLU A 53 1.14 10.32 -18.50
C GLU A 53 1.23 11.34 -17.37
N GLN A 54 2.28 11.29 -16.55
CA GLN A 54 2.50 12.27 -15.48
C GLN A 54 2.83 13.66 -16.04
N LYS A 55 3.54 13.74 -17.17
CA LYS A 55 3.78 15.01 -17.87
C LYS A 55 2.48 15.61 -18.37
N GLU A 56 1.60 14.80 -18.94
CA GLU A 56 0.27 15.20 -19.40
C GLU A 56 -0.59 15.71 -18.23
N ILE A 57 -0.66 14.97 -17.11
CA ILE A 57 -1.37 15.39 -15.91
C ILE A 57 -0.83 16.74 -15.39
N LYS A 58 0.50 16.93 -15.40
CA LYS A 58 1.11 18.20 -15.00
C LYS A 58 0.68 19.35 -15.89
N GLN A 59 0.65 19.16 -17.20
CA GLN A 59 0.18 20.18 -18.16
C GLN A 59 -1.29 20.52 -17.93
N LEU A 60 -2.14 19.51 -17.73
CA LEU A 60 -3.56 19.71 -17.43
C LEU A 60 -3.76 20.48 -16.11
N LYS A 61 -2.96 20.21 -15.07
CA LYS A 61 -2.99 20.97 -13.81
C LYS A 61 -2.63 22.45 -14.02
N ILE A 62 -1.61 22.73 -14.81
CA ILE A 62 -1.20 24.11 -15.14
C ILE A 62 -2.34 24.82 -15.86
N ARG A 63 -2.91 24.20 -16.90
CA ARG A 63 -4.02 24.75 -17.67
C ARG A 63 -5.27 25.01 -16.82
N ALA A 64 -5.62 24.09 -15.91
CA ALA A 64 -6.73 24.29 -14.99
C ALA A 64 -6.51 25.50 -14.07
N GLU A 65 -5.28 25.71 -13.59
CA GLU A 65 -4.95 26.83 -12.72
C GLU A 65 -4.94 28.17 -13.49
N GLU A 66 -4.51 28.18 -14.74
CA GLU A 66 -4.60 29.34 -15.63
C GLU A 66 -6.06 29.76 -15.85
N PHE A 67 -6.94 28.81 -16.21
CA PHE A 67 -8.37 29.10 -16.39
C PHE A 67 -9.02 29.58 -15.09
N ARG A 68 -8.64 28.98 -13.94
CA ARG A 68 -9.09 29.43 -12.65
C ARG A 68 -8.67 30.89 -12.36
N LYS A 69 -7.41 31.23 -12.61
CA LYS A 69 -6.90 32.59 -12.44
C LYS A 69 -7.60 33.58 -13.36
N MET A 70 -7.86 33.19 -14.62
CA MET A 70 -8.64 34.04 -15.55
C MET A 70 -10.06 34.27 -15.05
N GLY A 71 -10.75 33.26 -14.55
CA GLY A 71 -12.08 33.37 -13.99
C GLY A 71 -12.16 34.20 -12.70
N LEU A 72 -11.05 34.30 -11.94
CA LEU A 72 -10.96 35.10 -10.72
C LEU A 72 -10.48 36.54 -10.96
N LYS A 73 -10.03 36.90 -12.17
CA LYS A 73 -9.62 38.27 -12.46
C LYS A 73 -10.75 39.27 -12.21
N TYR A 74 -10.47 40.26 -11.37
CA TYR A 74 -11.40 41.34 -11.09
C TYR A 74 -11.57 42.22 -12.32
N LYS A 75 -12.85 42.52 -12.70
CA LYS A 75 -13.20 43.50 -13.72
C LYS A 75 -14.04 44.59 -13.10
N ARG A 76 -13.77 45.86 -13.45
CA ARG A 76 -14.52 47.03 -12.91
C ARG A 76 -15.99 47.03 -13.34
N SER A 77 -16.29 46.49 -14.53
CA SER A 77 -17.65 46.27 -15.05
C SER A 77 -17.89 44.79 -15.14
N PHE A 78 -18.96 44.27 -14.50
CA PHE A 78 -19.29 42.86 -14.43
C PHE A 78 -20.73 42.66 -14.90
N GLY A 79 -20.91 42.63 -16.22
CA GLY A 79 -22.18 42.44 -16.88
C GLY A 79 -22.58 40.97 -17.08
N ARG A 80 -23.60 40.75 -17.90
CA ARG A 80 -24.13 39.40 -18.18
C ARG A 80 -23.11 38.56 -18.96
N GLU A 81 -22.46 39.13 -19.94
CA GLU A 81 -21.45 38.45 -20.77
C GLU A 81 -20.25 38.01 -19.95
N GLU A 82 -19.73 38.86 -19.05
CA GLU A 82 -18.63 38.51 -18.17
C GLU A 82 -19.00 37.36 -17.22
N ARG A 83 -20.24 37.33 -16.75
CA ARG A 83 -20.72 36.20 -15.91
C ARG A 83 -20.76 34.90 -16.68
N GLU A 84 -21.24 34.94 -17.92
CA GLU A 84 -21.28 33.76 -18.82
C GLU A 84 -19.87 33.26 -19.12
N GLN A 85 -18.94 34.15 -19.50
CA GLN A 85 -17.54 33.81 -19.73
C GLN A 85 -16.88 33.19 -18.48
N ARG A 86 -17.12 33.77 -17.32
CA ARG A 86 -16.61 33.24 -16.05
C ARG A 86 -17.16 31.84 -15.76
N ASN A 87 -18.44 31.62 -15.99
CA ASN A 87 -19.06 30.31 -15.79
C ASN A 87 -18.49 29.27 -16.74
N LEU A 88 -18.21 29.64 -18.00
CA LEU A 88 -17.55 28.75 -18.97
C LEU A 88 -16.14 28.39 -18.51
N LEU A 89 -15.35 29.35 -18.03
CA LEU A 89 -14.00 29.06 -17.50
C LEU A 89 -14.03 28.12 -16.31
N PHE A 90 -14.97 28.29 -15.36
CA PHE A 90 -15.09 27.38 -14.23
C PHE A 90 -15.61 26.00 -14.62
N LYS A 91 -16.45 25.91 -15.67
CA LYS A 91 -16.86 24.63 -16.24
C LYS A 91 -15.66 23.90 -16.83
N GLU A 92 -14.83 24.59 -17.64
CA GLU A 92 -13.58 24.04 -18.19
C GLU A 92 -12.65 23.54 -17.07
N VAL A 93 -12.48 24.30 -15.98
CA VAL A 93 -11.68 23.84 -14.83
C VAL A 93 -12.23 22.56 -14.23
N LYS A 94 -13.55 22.44 -14.12
CA LYS A 94 -14.20 21.23 -13.60
C LYS A 94 -13.98 20.04 -14.53
N ASP A 95 -14.10 20.23 -15.82
CA ASP A 95 -13.95 19.20 -16.84
C ASP A 95 -12.48 18.71 -16.90
N ILE A 96 -11.51 19.62 -16.87
CA ILE A 96 -10.08 19.27 -16.77
C ILE A 96 -9.77 18.49 -15.49
N ARG A 97 -10.32 18.89 -14.35
CA ARG A 97 -10.14 18.15 -13.07
C ARG A 97 -10.71 16.75 -13.13
N LEU A 98 -11.86 16.58 -13.79
CA LEU A 98 -12.46 15.27 -14.02
C LEU A 98 -11.58 14.41 -14.94
N GLN A 99 -11.03 15.01 -15.99
CA GLN A 99 -10.08 14.34 -16.90
C GLN A 99 -8.82 13.88 -16.15
N ILE A 100 -8.22 14.74 -15.32
CA ILE A 100 -7.07 14.39 -14.48
C ILE A 100 -7.40 13.19 -13.59
N LYS A 101 -8.56 13.21 -12.93
CA LYS A 101 -8.99 12.11 -12.06
C LYS A 101 -9.14 10.79 -12.82
N LYS A 102 -9.70 10.81 -14.03
CA LYS A 102 -9.82 9.63 -14.89
C LYS A 102 -8.46 9.09 -15.32
N LEU A 103 -7.54 9.96 -15.72
CA LEU A 103 -6.18 9.57 -16.12
C LEU A 103 -5.40 8.97 -14.95
N GLN A 104 -5.52 9.53 -13.74
CA GLN A 104 -4.89 8.99 -12.53
C GLN A 104 -5.42 7.60 -12.21
N ALA A 105 -6.74 7.42 -12.18
CA ALA A 105 -7.36 6.12 -11.92
C ALA A 105 -6.93 5.05 -12.94
N TYR A 106 -6.94 5.39 -14.24
CA TYR A 106 -6.47 4.49 -15.29
C TYR A 106 -5.01 4.08 -15.12
N ASN A 107 -4.14 5.02 -14.77
CA ASN A 107 -2.73 4.75 -14.58
C ASN A 107 -2.47 3.83 -13.37
N GLU A 108 -3.20 4.05 -12.26
CA GLU A 108 -3.13 3.18 -11.09
C GLU A 108 -3.59 1.76 -11.41
N GLU A 109 -4.73 1.60 -12.08
CA GLU A 109 -5.25 0.31 -12.50
C GLU A 109 -4.25 -0.47 -13.36
N LYS A 110 -3.64 0.20 -14.35
CA LYS A 110 -2.60 -0.37 -15.19
C LYS A 110 -1.37 -0.84 -14.39
N LEU A 111 -0.94 -0.08 -13.37
CA LEU A 111 0.16 -0.48 -12.49
C LEU A 111 -0.19 -1.74 -11.69
N PHE A 112 -1.41 -1.81 -11.16
CA PHE A 112 -1.89 -2.98 -10.45
C PHE A 112 -1.98 -4.20 -11.36
N GLU A 113 -2.41 -4.03 -12.61
CA GLU A 113 -2.47 -5.12 -13.59
C GLU A 113 -1.10 -5.68 -13.96
N GLN A 114 -0.09 -4.84 -14.08
CA GLN A 114 1.28 -5.22 -14.46
C GLN A 114 2.05 -5.90 -13.33
N ALA A 115 1.69 -5.68 -12.08
CA ALA A 115 2.36 -6.29 -10.95
C ALA A 115 1.96 -7.77 -10.77
N ASN A 116 2.96 -8.62 -10.52
CA ASN A 116 2.75 -10.00 -10.11
C ASN A 116 2.54 -10.10 -8.60
N VAL A 117 3.24 -9.25 -7.84
CA VAL A 117 3.17 -9.16 -6.38
C VAL A 117 2.86 -7.72 -5.97
N ILE A 118 1.85 -7.55 -5.13
CA ILE A 118 1.52 -6.26 -4.51
C ILE A 118 1.89 -6.35 -3.04
N LEU A 119 2.65 -5.36 -2.55
CA LEU A 119 3.13 -5.34 -1.17
C LEU A 119 2.66 -4.08 -0.44
N GLY A 120 2.35 -4.24 0.85
CA GLY A 120 2.00 -3.12 1.72
C GLY A 120 1.76 -3.59 3.15
N THR A 121 1.70 -2.65 4.09
CA THR A 121 1.16 -2.95 5.41
C THR A 121 -0.34 -3.25 5.29
N PRO A 122 -0.98 -3.94 6.25
CA PRO A 122 -2.41 -4.23 6.18
C PRO A 122 -3.26 -2.97 5.91
N ILE A 123 -2.98 -1.88 6.60
CA ILE A 123 -3.67 -0.59 6.37
C ILE A 123 -3.35 -0.01 4.99
N GLY A 124 -2.07 -0.05 4.57
CA GLY A 124 -1.69 0.47 3.25
C GLY A 124 -2.36 -0.29 2.09
N LEU A 125 -2.57 -1.60 2.23
CA LEU A 125 -3.30 -2.43 1.27
C LEU A 125 -4.80 -2.17 1.31
N TYR A 126 -5.36 -1.95 2.50
CA TYR A 126 -6.77 -1.59 2.68
C TYR A 126 -7.09 -0.24 2.03
N ASP A 127 -6.25 0.77 2.27
CA ASP A 127 -6.41 2.12 1.72
C ASP A 127 -6.24 2.15 0.19
N ALA A 128 -5.46 1.23 -0.38
CA ALA A 128 -5.30 1.10 -1.83
C ALA A 128 -6.54 0.54 -2.55
N ASP A 129 -7.60 0.16 -1.83
CA ASP A 129 -8.88 -0.35 -2.35
C ASP A 129 -8.73 -1.45 -3.43
N LEU A 130 -7.99 -2.51 -3.09
CA LEU A 130 -7.66 -3.61 -4.00
C LEU A 130 -8.80 -4.62 -4.19
N ARG A 131 -10.01 -4.35 -3.70
CA ARG A 131 -11.18 -5.26 -3.73
C ARG A 131 -11.64 -5.63 -5.15
N HIS A 132 -11.33 -4.80 -6.13
CA HIS A 132 -11.62 -5.06 -7.54
C HIS A 132 -10.64 -6.08 -8.18
N LEU A 133 -9.52 -6.38 -7.52
CA LEU A 133 -8.54 -7.36 -7.96
C LEU A 133 -8.78 -8.73 -7.29
N LYS A 134 -8.35 -9.79 -7.97
CA LYS A 134 -8.37 -11.17 -7.43
C LYS A 134 -6.96 -11.64 -7.15
N PHE A 135 -6.72 -12.04 -5.91
CA PHE A 135 -5.46 -12.60 -5.48
C PHE A 135 -5.59 -14.10 -5.17
N ASN A 136 -4.65 -14.88 -5.67
CA ASN A 136 -4.62 -16.32 -5.44
C ASN A 136 -4.15 -16.64 -4.01
N CYS A 137 -3.23 -15.81 -3.48
CA CYS A 137 -2.61 -16.05 -2.19
C CYS A 137 -2.25 -14.72 -1.52
N LEU A 138 -2.43 -14.67 -0.21
CA LEU A 138 -1.89 -13.64 0.68
C LEU A 138 -0.79 -14.28 1.52
N VAL A 139 0.38 -13.65 1.55
CA VAL A 139 1.50 -13.99 2.42
C VAL A 139 1.64 -12.88 3.45
N MET A 140 1.53 -13.21 4.73
CA MET A 140 1.74 -12.29 5.83
C MET A 140 3.00 -12.70 6.58
N ASP A 141 4.01 -11.85 6.51
CA ASP A 141 5.23 -12.01 7.30
C ASP A 141 5.10 -11.28 8.64
N GLU A 142 5.86 -11.72 9.64
CA GLU A 142 5.77 -11.24 11.02
C GLU A 142 4.34 -11.32 11.59
N ALA A 143 3.59 -12.36 11.21
CA ALA A 143 2.20 -12.54 11.63
C ALA A 143 2.04 -12.69 13.15
N GLY A 144 3.11 -13.07 13.88
CA GLY A 144 3.18 -13.06 15.34
C GLY A 144 3.08 -11.66 15.95
N GLN A 145 3.33 -10.60 15.17
CA GLN A 145 3.22 -9.20 15.61
C GLN A 145 1.96 -8.51 15.06
N CYS A 146 1.10 -9.22 14.33
CA CYS A 146 -0.10 -8.67 13.73
C CYS A 146 -1.32 -8.98 14.60
N ILE A 147 -2.02 -7.92 15.05
CA ILE A 147 -3.32 -8.09 15.73
C ILE A 147 -4.37 -8.57 14.74
N GLU A 148 -5.33 -9.34 15.22
CA GLU A 148 -6.36 -9.95 14.38
C GLU A 148 -7.17 -8.94 13.54
N PRO A 149 -7.63 -7.78 14.07
CA PRO A 149 -8.36 -6.79 13.26
C PRO A 149 -7.58 -6.27 12.04
N LEU A 150 -6.25 -6.13 12.15
CA LEU A 150 -5.43 -5.72 11.01
C LEU A 150 -5.33 -6.82 9.94
N ALA A 151 -5.26 -8.09 10.34
CA ALA A 151 -5.28 -9.21 9.40
C ALA A 151 -6.60 -9.26 8.62
N TRP A 152 -7.73 -8.99 9.26
CA TRP A 152 -9.04 -8.95 8.61
C TRP A 152 -9.20 -7.81 7.59
N CYS A 153 -8.39 -6.77 7.65
CA CYS A 153 -8.35 -5.74 6.60
C CYS A 153 -7.91 -6.30 5.23
N VAL A 154 -7.13 -7.37 5.20
CA VAL A 154 -6.51 -7.91 3.98
C VAL A 154 -6.95 -9.34 3.63
N PHE A 155 -7.44 -10.13 4.57
CA PHE A 155 -7.89 -11.50 4.30
C PHE A 155 -8.98 -11.59 3.22
N PRO A 156 -9.98 -10.69 3.14
CA PRO A 156 -10.98 -10.75 2.08
C PRO A 156 -10.42 -10.59 0.65
N LEU A 157 -9.16 -10.17 0.50
CA LEU A 157 -8.53 -9.95 -0.80
C LEU A 157 -8.05 -11.25 -1.46
N ALA A 158 -7.85 -12.34 -0.71
CA ALA A 158 -7.28 -13.59 -1.24
C ALA A 158 -8.07 -14.82 -0.80
N GLN A 159 -7.85 -15.93 -1.52
CA GLN A 159 -8.51 -17.21 -1.23
C GLN A 159 -7.65 -18.16 -0.38
N LYS A 160 -6.33 -17.95 -0.37
CA LYS A 160 -5.35 -18.76 0.38
C LYS A 160 -4.47 -17.83 1.19
N TYR A 161 -4.06 -18.32 2.36
CA TYR A 161 -3.24 -17.55 3.30
C TYR A 161 -2.00 -18.33 3.69
N ILE A 162 -0.88 -17.67 3.75
CA ILE A 162 0.37 -18.16 4.32
C ILE A 162 0.75 -17.15 5.40
N LEU A 163 0.74 -17.59 6.65
CA LEU A 163 1.14 -16.80 7.80
C LEU A 163 2.54 -17.26 8.20
N ALA A 164 3.51 -16.35 8.16
CA ALA A 164 4.89 -16.58 8.56
C ALA A 164 5.20 -15.75 9.80
N GLY A 165 5.97 -16.28 10.72
CA GLY A 165 6.35 -15.60 11.95
C GLY A 165 6.58 -16.61 13.09
N ASP A 166 6.77 -16.07 14.27
CA ASP A 166 6.94 -16.86 15.49
C ASP A 166 6.01 -16.29 16.57
N HIS A 167 5.02 -17.08 17.00
CA HIS A 167 4.05 -16.68 18.00
C HIS A 167 4.58 -16.83 19.44
N LEU A 168 5.77 -17.41 19.62
CA LEU A 168 6.47 -17.51 20.90
C LEU A 168 7.44 -16.35 21.16
N GLN A 169 7.65 -15.48 20.13
CA GLN A 169 8.38 -14.22 20.29
C GLN A 169 7.47 -13.13 20.86
N LEU A 170 7.91 -11.85 20.72
CA LEU A 170 7.16 -10.71 21.26
C LEU A 170 5.77 -10.60 20.64
N PRO A 171 4.72 -10.45 21.47
CA PRO A 171 3.35 -10.27 20.97
C PRO A 171 3.17 -8.92 20.28
N PRO A 172 2.02 -8.69 19.64
CA PRO A 172 1.67 -7.39 19.08
C PRO A 172 1.73 -6.28 20.12
N THR A 173 2.22 -5.10 19.71
CA THR A 173 2.25 -3.93 20.59
C THR A 173 0.84 -3.33 20.72
N VAL A 174 0.29 -3.34 21.94
CA VAL A 174 -1.00 -2.73 22.28
C VAL A 174 -0.77 -1.65 23.34
N LEU A 175 -1.11 -0.40 23.02
CA LEU A 175 -0.86 0.74 23.91
C LEU A 175 -1.85 0.82 25.07
N SER A 176 -3.09 0.37 24.88
CA SER A 176 -4.12 0.35 25.91
C SER A 176 -4.05 -0.94 26.72
N ASN A 177 -3.83 -0.81 28.04
CA ASN A 177 -3.86 -1.96 28.95
C ASN A 177 -5.23 -2.64 28.96
N GLU A 178 -6.30 -1.89 28.87
CA GLU A 178 -7.66 -2.42 28.81
C GLU A 178 -7.87 -3.27 27.54
N ALA A 179 -7.43 -2.77 26.38
CA ALA A 179 -7.49 -3.52 25.14
C ALA A 179 -6.65 -4.79 25.18
N ALA A 180 -5.46 -4.75 25.80
CA ALA A 180 -4.61 -5.92 25.97
C ALA A 180 -5.30 -6.99 26.85
N GLN A 181 -5.95 -6.59 27.96
CA GLN A 181 -6.72 -7.48 28.82
C GLN A 181 -7.94 -8.09 28.11
N LEU A 182 -8.51 -7.40 27.12
CA LEU A 182 -9.59 -7.91 26.26
C LEU A 182 -9.11 -8.82 25.12
N GLY A 183 -7.80 -9.14 25.08
CA GLY A 183 -7.24 -10.10 24.12
C GLY A 183 -6.63 -9.50 22.85
N PHE A 184 -6.53 -8.16 22.73
CA PHE A 184 -5.90 -7.52 21.57
C PHE A 184 -4.39 -7.78 21.47
N ASN A 185 -3.75 -8.30 22.52
CA ASN A 185 -2.36 -8.75 22.49
C ASN A 185 -2.15 -10.15 21.89
N THR A 186 -3.25 -10.86 21.59
CA THR A 186 -3.18 -12.14 20.87
C THR A 186 -2.96 -11.88 19.39
N SER A 187 -1.95 -12.50 18.80
CA SER A 187 -1.65 -12.33 17.37
C SER A 187 -2.54 -13.22 16.50
N ILE A 188 -2.70 -12.83 15.23
CA ILE A 188 -3.38 -13.68 14.24
C ILE A 188 -2.68 -15.02 14.06
N LEU A 189 -1.34 -15.08 14.17
CA LEU A 189 -0.57 -16.32 14.08
C LEU A 189 -0.86 -17.25 15.25
N GLU A 190 -0.95 -16.71 16.48
CA GLU A 190 -1.31 -17.49 17.66
C GLU A 190 -2.72 -18.06 17.56
N THR A 191 -3.68 -17.27 17.11
CA THR A 191 -5.06 -17.72 16.87
C THR A 191 -5.10 -18.81 15.79
N ALA A 192 -4.37 -18.60 14.68
CA ALA A 192 -4.28 -19.58 13.60
C ALA A 192 -3.61 -20.88 14.03
N ALA A 193 -2.53 -20.83 14.82
CA ALA A 193 -1.81 -22.01 15.30
C ALA A 193 -2.69 -22.94 16.18
N LYS A 194 -3.68 -22.38 16.85
CA LYS A 194 -4.63 -23.17 17.68
C LYS A 194 -5.70 -23.90 16.84
N THR A 195 -5.99 -23.41 15.66
CA THR A 195 -7.17 -23.83 14.88
C THR A 195 -6.84 -24.39 13.52
N MET A 196 -5.67 -24.11 12.95
CA MET A 196 -5.28 -24.46 11.58
C MET A 196 -4.21 -25.53 11.52
N ASN A 197 -4.32 -26.41 10.52
CA ASN A 197 -3.30 -27.38 10.14
C ASN A 197 -3.15 -27.35 8.60
N PRO A 198 -1.95 -27.59 8.05
CA PRO A 198 -0.69 -27.95 8.73
C PRO A 198 0.10 -26.74 9.25
N ILE A 199 0.88 -26.93 10.31
CA ILE A 199 1.92 -26.00 10.77
C ILE A 199 3.26 -26.52 10.28
N PHE A 200 4.05 -25.65 9.62
CA PHE A 200 5.39 -25.96 9.15
C PHE A 200 6.43 -25.23 10.00
N LEU A 201 7.34 -26.00 10.59
CA LEU A 201 8.45 -25.43 11.37
C LEU A 201 9.68 -25.24 10.46
N LEU A 202 10.18 -24.01 10.39
CA LEU A 202 11.48 -23.69 9.78
C LEU A 202 12.57 -23.88 10.86
N ASN A 203 13.28 -25.01 10.82
CA ASN A 203 14.27 -25.40 11.82
C ASN A 203 15.72 -25.06 11.44
N THR A 204 15.96 -24.46 10.29
CA THR A 204 17.29 -24.05 9.83
C THR A 204 17.41 -22.54 9.86
N GLN A 205 18.39 -22.03 10.57
CA GLN A 205 18.66 -20.60 10.65
C GLN A 205 19.98 -20.23 9.98
N TYR A 206 20.04 -19.00 9.39
CA TYR A 206 21.22 -18.44 8.72
C TYR A 206 21.69 -17.12 9.31
N ARG A 207 21.04 -16.65 10.39
CA ARG A 207 21.30 -15.33 11.00
C ARG A 207 22.49 -15.34 11.94
N MET A 208 22.63 -16.38 12.75
CA MET A 208 23.59 -16.46 13.83
C MET A 208 24.63 -17.56 13.62
N ARG A 209 25.86 -17.33 14.08
CA ARG A 209 26.87 -18.40 14.15
C ARG A 209 26.42 -19.49 15.11
N GLN A 210 26.80 -20.74 14.85
CA GLN A 210 26.36 -21.92 15.60
C GLN A 210 26.57 -21.83 17.12
N PRO A 211 27.69 -21.26 17.66
CA PRO A 211 27.85 -21.11 19.12
C PRO A 211 26.80 -20.20 19.77
N ILE A 212 26.34 -19.16 19.05
CA ILE A 212 25.30 -18.24 19.54
C ILE A 212 23.91 -18.89 19.43
N ALA A 213 23.62 -19.52 18.30
CA ALA A 213 22.35 -20.23 18.11
C ALA A 213 22.18 -21.40 19.09
N GLY A 214 23.26 -22.17 19.35
CA GLY A 214 23.24 -23.32 20.24
C GLY A 214 22.98 -22.96 21.71
N PHE A 215 23.34 -21.75 22.14
CA PHE A 215 23.01 -21.28 23.50
C PHE A 215 21.50 -21.03 23.69
N SER A 216 20.86 -20.49 22.68
CA SER A 216 19.40 -20.19 22.70
C SER A 216 18.53 -21.42 22.46
N SER A 217 19.11 -22.55 22.03
CA SER A 217 18.39 -23.79 21.65
C SER A 217 18.46 -24.87 22.74
N GLN A 218 19.07 -24.56 23.91
CA GLN A 218 19.07 -25.41 25.09
C GLN A 218 17.87 -25.06 25.99
#